data_94eff5c203e7530ff19c7288c3d4bdf2
#
_entry.id   94eff5c203e7530ff19c7288c3d4bdf2
#
_cell.length_a   1.000
_cell.length_b   1.000
_cell.length_c   1.000
_cell.angle_alpha   90.00
_cell.angle_beta   90.00
_cell.angle_gamma   90.00
#
_symmetry.space_group_name_H-M   'P 1'
#
loop_
_entity.id
_entity.type
_entity.pdbx_description
1 polymer ?
#
loop_
_entity_poly.entity_id
_entity_poly.type
_entity_poly.pdbx_seq_one_letter_code
_entity_poly.pdbx_strand_id
1 'polypeptide(L)'
;MKKVDDIIFQIKTHLKKYKAYCACERDLKMLNDEEQKLNFSQKKRLEEVRKNRRMVENWLSILSDEERHIIQLHLIDGKSWKRIEAEYEQKDEYEYRATRTLMRYQQQALKKIEEYVCNMVA
;
A
#
# COMPACT_ATOMS: atom_id res chain seq x y z
N MET A 1 -10.81 -7.77 20.50
CA MET A 1 -11.28 -6.60 19.79
C MET A 1 -10.15 -5.71 19.35
N LYS A 2 -9.11 -5.59 20.15
CA LYS A 2 -7.90 -4.89 19.71
C LYS A 2 -7.21 -5.56 18.53
N LYS A 3 -7.40 -6.88 18.32
CA LYS A 3 -6.73 -7.62 17.24
C LYS A 3 -7.16 -7.18 15.84
N VAL A 4 -8.44 -6.86 15.65
CA VAL A 4 -8.96 -6.43 14.34
C VAL A 4 -8.42 -5.04 14.00
N ASP A 5 -8.49 -4.12 14.97
CA ASP A 5 -7.97 -2.77 14.80
C ASP A 5 -6.46 -2.78 14.58
N ASP A 6 -5.74 -3.67 15.28
CA ASP A 6 -4.29 -3.81 15.13
C ASP A 6 -3.92 -4.30 13.73
N ILE A 7 -4.67 -5.24 13.17
CA ILE A 7 -4.41 -5.76 11.83
C ILE A 7 -4.62 -4.67 10.79
N ILE A 8 -5.73 -3.94 10.86
CA ILE A 8 -6.01 -2.83 9.95
C ILE A 8 -4.97 -1.74 10.09
N PHE A 9 -4.57 -1.41 11.32
CA PHE A 9 -3.51 -0.43 11.56
C PHE A 9 -2.20 -0.86 10.91
N GLN A 10 -1.82 -2.13 11.04
CA GLN A 10 -0.61 -2.66 10.42
C GLN A 10 -0.69 -2.61 8.90
N ILE A 11 -1.85 -2.96 8.34
CA ILE A 11 -2.06 -2.90 6.89
C ILE A 11 -1.88 -1.47 6.41
N LYS A 12 -2.52 -0.50 7.06
CA LYS A 12 -2.37 0.92 6.71
C LYS A 12 -0.93 1.39 6.81
N THR A 13 -0.21 0.94 7.86
CA THR A 13 1.19 1.29 8.05
C THR A 13 2.04 0.82 6.90
N HIS A 14 1.87 -0.43 6.48
CA HIS A 14 2.62 -0.98 5.34
C HIS A 14 2.27 -0.27 4.03
N LEU A 15 0.99 0.04 3.81
CA LEU A 15 0.57 0.79 2.62
C LEU A 15 1.22 2.16 2.57
N LYS A 16 1.26 2.87 3.69
CA LYS A 16 1.90 4.19 3.78
C LYS A 16 3.40 4.13 3.56
N LYS A 17 4.04 3.01 3.87
CA LYS A 17 5.49 2.81 3.71
C LYS A 17 5.87 2.22 2.35
N TYR A 18 4.91 1.92 1.51
CA TYR A 18 5.17 1.22 0.25
C TYR A 18 6.22 1.93 -0.62
N LYS A 19 6.11 3.24 -0.79
CA LYS A 19 7.09 4.01 -1.58
C LYS A 19 8.48 3.95 -0.98
N ALA A 20 8.57 3.95 0.35
CA ALA A 20 9.85 3.83 1.04
C ALA A 20 10.47 2.45 0.83
N TYR A 21 9.67 1.39 0.81
CA TYR A 21 10.16 0.04 0.50
C TYR A 21 10.76 -0.01 -0.90
N CYS A 22 10.06 0.55 -1.87
CA CYS A 22 10.54 0.58 -3.26
C CYS A 22 11.85 1.36 -3.39
N ALA A 23 11.93 2.52 -2.74
CA ALA A 23 13.12 3.36 -2.79
C ALA A 23 14.32 2.67 -2.12
N CYS A 24 14.10 2.07 -0.95
CA CYS A 24 15.16 1.36 -0.23
C CYS A 24 15.69 0.18 -1.03
N GLU A 25 14.80 -0.58 -1.65
CA GLU A 25 15.19 -1.70 -2.50
C GLU A 25 16.06 -1.23 -3.67
N ARG A 26 15.67 -0.16 -4.35
CA ARG A 26 16.45 0.40 -5.46
C ARG A 26 17.83 0.84 -5.02
N ASP A 27 17.91 1.54 -3.88
CA ASP A 27 19.19 2.03 -3.38
C ASP A 27 20.13 0.88 -3.01
N LEU A 28 19.62 -0.15 -2.34
CA LEU A 28 20.42 -1.31 -1.96
C LEU A 28 20.86 -2.12 -3.18
N LYS A 29 20.00 -2.24 -4.18
CA LYS A 29 20.35 -2.91 -5.45
C LYS A 29 21.45 -2.14 -6.19
N MET A 30 21.38 -0.82 -6.21
CA MET A 30 22.42 0.00 -6.85
C MET A 30 23.77 -0.20 -6.17
N LEU A 31 23.82 -0.22 -4.84
CA LEU A 31 25.04 -0.49 -4.10
C LEU A 31 25.63 -1.85 -4.45
N ASN A 32 24.77 -2.87 -4.61
CA ASN A 32 25.20 -4.20 -4.96
C ASN A 32 25.75 -4.27 -6.40
N ASP A 33 25.09 -3.56 -7.33
CA ASP A 33 25.46 -3.55 -8.77
C ASP A 33 26.76 -2.79 -9.02
N GLU A 34 27.14 -1.84 -8.16
CA GLU A 34 28.39 -1.10 -8.26
C GLU A 34 29.59 -1.84 -7.65
N GLU A 35 29.48 -3.17 -7.50
CA GLU A 35 30.48 -4.04 -6.91
C GLU A 35 30.80 -3.74 -5.44
N GLN A 36 30.04 -2.88 -4.82
CA GLN A 36 30.11 -2.67 -3.38
C GLN A 36 29.31 -3.78 -2.73
N LYS A 37 30.01 -4.77 -2.18
CA LYS A 37 29.33 -5.89 -1.52
C LYS A 37 28.54 -5.40 -0.33
N LEU A 38 27.26 -5.72 -0.32
CA LEU A 38 26.41 -5.41 0.81
C LEU A 38 26.91 -6.18 2.04
N ASN A 39 26.94 -5.51 3.20
CA ASN A 39 27.23 -6.17 4.45
C ASN A 39 26.01 -6.98 4.90
N PHE A 40 26.15 -7.74 5.98
CA PHE A 40 25.09 -8.62 6.48
C PHE A 40 23.80 -7.85 6.79
N SER A 41 23.93 -6.70 7.46
CA SER A 41 22.76 -5.86 7.79
C SER A 41 22.05 -5.35 6.55
N GLN A 42 22.81 -4.92 5.55
CA GLN A 42 22.23 -4.42 4.29
C GLN A 42 21.53 -5.53 3.51
N LYS A 43 22.13 -6.73 3.46
CA LYS A 43 21.49 -7.90 2.81
C LYS A 43 20.19 -8.26 3.49
N LYS A 44 20.18 -8.27 4.80
CA LYS A 44 19.00 -8.57 5.59
C LYS A 44 17.91 -7.51 5.35
N ARG A 45 18.31 -6.23 5.31
CA ARG A 45 17.39 -5.13 5.02
C ARG A 45 16.79 -5.25 3.63
N LEU A 46 17.60 -5.62 2.63
CA LEU A 46 17.13 -5.80 1.27
C LEU A 46 16.07 -6.89 1.18
N GLU A 47 16.30 -8.04 1.83
CA GLU A 47 15.31 -9.12 1.87
C GLU A 47 14.01 -8.67 2.53
N GLU A 48 14.11 -7.91 3.60
CA GLU A 48 12.97 -7.42 4.36
C GLU A 48 12.12 -6.44 3.54
N VAL A 49 12.75 -5.46 2.87
CA VAL A 49 11.99 -4.50 2.07
C VAL A 49 11.37 -5.16 0.83
N ARG A 50 12.05 -6.15 0.23
CA ARG A 50 11.47 -6.92 -0.88
C ARG A 50 10.23 -7.68 -0.45
N LYS A 51 10.31 -8.32 0.71
CA LYS A 51 9.17 -9.05 1.28
C LYS A 51 7.98 -8.11 1.51
N ASN A 52 8.25 -6.96 2.11
CA ASN A 52 7.22 -5.98 2.40
C ASN A 52 6.60 -5.39 1.13
N ARG A 53 7.43 -5.09 0.13
CA ARG A 53 6.94 -4.59 -1.16
C ARG A 53 6.02 -5.60 -1.83
N ARG A 54 6.45 -6.86 -1.90
CA ARG A 54 5.65 -7.92 -2.53
C ARG A 54 4.34 -8.14 -1.78
N MET A 55 4.38 -8.07 -0.47
CA MET A 55 3.20 -8.21 0.37
C MET A 55 2.15 -7.15 0.02
N VAL A 56 2.57 -5.88 -0.06
CA VAL A 56 1.67 -4.79 -0.44
C VAL A 56 1.12 -4.99 -1.84
N GLU A 57 1.98 -5.37 -2.80
CA GLU A 57 1.55 -5.59 -4.18
C GLU A 57 0.52 -6.73 -4.28
N ASN A 58 0.70 -7.79 -3.49
CA ASN A 58 -0.27 -8.86 -3.42
C ASN A 58 -1.62 -8.37 -2.86
N TRP A 59 -1.59 -7.55 -1.83
CA TRP A 59 -2.82 -6.95 -1.28
C TRP A 59 -3.56 -6.13 -2.34
N LEU A 60 -2.81 -5.31 -3.09
CA LEU A 60 -3.42 -4.48 -4.13
C LEU A 60 -4.01 -5.33 -5.25
N SER A 61 -3.42 -6.47 -5.53
CA SER A 61 -3.86 -7.34 -6.62
C SER A 61 -5.23 -7.98 -6.40
N ILE A 62 -5.67 -8.10 -5.15
CA ILE A 62 -6.98 -8.68 -4.84
C ILE A 62 -8.11 -7.66 -4.83
N LEU A 63 -7.80 -6.39 -5.03
CA LEU A 63 -8.77 -5.30 -5.00
C LEU A 63 -9.32 -5.01 -6.40
N SER A 64 -10.52 -4.45 -6.45
CA SER A 64 -11.05 -3.92 -7.71
C SER A 64 -10.23 -2.70 -8.14
N ASP A 65 -10.37 -2.31 -9.40
CA ASP A 65 -9.62 -1.15 -9.92
C ASP A 65 -9.92 0.12 -9.12
N GLU A 66 -11.19 0.33 -8.79
CA GLU A 66 -11.59 1.51 -8.04
C GLU A 66 -11.07 1.49 -6.60
N GLU A 67 -11.16 0.34 -5.94
CA GLU A 67 -10.62 0.18 -4.59
C GLU A 67 -9.11 0.40 -4.57
N ARG A 68 -8.41 -0.18 -5.54
CA ARG A 68 -6.94 -0.02 -5.66
C ARG A 68 -6.58 1.44 -5.88
N HIS A 69 -7.32 2.13 -6.73
CA HIS A 69 -7.07 3.53 -7.03
C HIS A 69 -7.21 4.41 -5.79
N ILE A 70 -8.26 4.19 -4.99
CA ILE A 70 -8.48 4.95 -3.75
C ILE A 70 -7.36 4.67 -2.73
N ILE A 71 -6.97 3.42 -2.55
CA ILE A 71 -5.86 3.06 -1.67
C ILE A 71 -4.58 3.75 -2.13
N GLN A 72 -4.33 3.74 -3.44
CA GLN A 72 -3.15 4.39 -4.01
C GLN A 72 -3.13 5.88 -3.70
N LEU A 73 -4.23 6.58 -3.99
CA LEU A 73 -4.29 8.03 -3.80
C LEU A 73 -4.22 8.45 -2.34
N HIS A 74 -4.99 7.79 -1.48
CA HIS A 74 -5.13 8.23 -0.10
C HIS A 74 -4.02 7.70 0.81
N LEU A 75 -3.77 6.39 0.79
CA LEU A 75 -2.83 5.78 1.73
C LEU A 75 -1.40 5.73 1.22
N ILE A 76 -1.19 5.42 -0.04
CA ILE A 76 0.16 5.32 -0.60
C ILE A 76 0.70 6.71 -0.95
N ASP A 77 -0.07 7.51 -1.69
CA ASP A 77 0.35 8.85 -2.11
C ASP A 77 0.11 9.92 -1.05
N GLY A 78 -0.72 9.61 -0.04
CA GLY A 78 -0.96 10.54 1.07
C GLY A 78 -1.80 11.74 0.74
N LYS A 79 -2.62 11.68 -0.32
CA LYS A 79 -3.48 12.80 -0.70
C LYS A 79 -4.67 12.91 0.25
N SER A 80 -5.09 14.16 0.54
CA SER A 80 -6.27 14.37 1.35
C SER A 80 -7.54 13.96 0.60
N TRP A 81 -8.60 13.66 1.34
CA TRP A 81 -9.89 13.32 0.74
C TRP A 81 -10.42 14.45 -0.15
N LYS A 82 -10.24 15.69 0.27
CA LYS A 82 -10.66 16.84 -0.50
C LYS A 82 -9.97 16.91 -1.86
N ARG A 83 -8.67 16.63 -1.88
CA ARG A 83 -7.89 16.62 -3.12
C ARG A 83 -8.31 15.46 -4.03
N ILE A 84 -8.56 14.29 -3.46
CA ILE A 84 -9.02 13.12 -4.21
C ILE A 84 -10.37 13.39 -4.85
N GLU A 85 -11.31 13.97 -4.10
CA GLU A 85 -12.61 14.34 -4.62
C GLU A 85 -12.50 15.31 -5.78
N ALA A 86 -11.62 16.31 -5.66
CA ALA A 86 -11.37 17.28 -6.73
C ALA A 86 -10.82 16.61 -8.00
N GLU A 87 -9.92 15.62 -7.85
CA GLU A 87 -9.39 14.89 -8.99
C GLU A 87 -10.46 14.06 -9.70
N TYR A 88 -11.41 13.48 -8.94
CA TYR A 88 -12.53 12.75 -9.52
C TYR A 88 -13.46 13.68 -10.33
N GLU A 89 -13.63 14.91 -9.89
CA GLU A 89 -14.44 15.88 -10.61
C GLU A 89 -13.82 16.29 -11.96
N GLN A 90 -12.49 16.34 -12.02
CA GLN A 90 -11.77 16.87 -13.17
C GLN A 90 -11.46 15.83 -14.26
N LYS A 91 -11.55 14.54 -13.94
CA LYS A 91 -11.24 13.48 -14.90
C LYS A 91 -12.49 12.89 -15.51
N ASP A 92 -12.61 12.99 -16.82
CA ASP A 92 -13.72 12.44 -17.57
C ASP A 92 -13.81 10.90 -17.47
N GLU A 93 -12.68 10.26 -17.11
CA GLU A 93 -12.62 8.80 -17.00
C GLU A 93 -13.32 8.28 -15.76
N TYR A 94 -13.53 9.13 -14.75
CA TYR A 94 -14.14 8.73 -13.50
C TYR A 94 -15.47 9.43 -13.29
N GLU A 95 -16.47 8.69 -12.84
CA GLU A 95 -17.69 9.31 -12.37
C GLU A 95 -17.38 10.05 -11.07
N TYR A 96 -17.99 11.21 -10.88
CA TYR A 96 -17.87 11.95 -9.63
C TYR A 96 -18.32 11.07 -8.45
N ARG A 97 -17.53 11.09 -7.39
CA ARG A 97 -17.86 10.40 -6.15
C ARG A 97 -17.70 11.36 -4.98
N ALA A 98 -18.71 11.43 -4.14
CA ALA A 98 -18.61 12.17 -2.89
C ALA A 98 -17.57 11.54 -1.96
N THR A 99 -16.93 12.34 -1.12
CA THR A 99 -15.92 11.87 -0.17
C THR A 99 -16.42 10.67 0.65
N ARG A 100 -17.67 10.72 1.10
CA ARG A 100 -18.25 9.61 1.88
C ARG A 100 -18.20 8.29 1.13
N THR A 101 -18.50 8.31 -0.17
CA THR A 101 -18.47 7.13 -1.03
C THR A 101 -17.03 6.63 -1.20
N LEU A 102 -16.07 7.54 -1.40
CA LEU A 102 -14.66 7.20 -1.54
C LEU A 102 -14.12 6.57 -0.25
N MET A 103 -14.50 7.12 0.90
CA MET A 103 -14.12 6.54 2.21
C MET A 103 -14.69 5.13 2.37
N ARG A 104 -15.90 4.89 1.89
CA ARG A 104 -16.53 3.57 1.94
C ARG A 104 -15.75 2.57 1.09
N TYR A 105 -15.31 2.97 -0.10
CA TYR A 105 -14.49 2.10 -0.96
C TYR A 105 -13.18 1.74 -0.27
N GLN A 106 -12.56 2.69 0.42
CA GLN A 106 -11.35 2.40 1.18
C GLN A 106 -11.60 1.41 2.30
N GLN A 107 -12.69 1.57 3.04
CA GLN A 107 -13.05 0.64 4.11
C GLN A 107 -13.29 -0.76 3.57
N GLN A 108 -13.98 -0.88 2.43
CA GLN A 108 -14.21 -2.17 1.78
C GLN A 108 -12.88 -2.81 1.36
N ALA A 109 -11.97 -2.01 0.80
CA ALA A 109 -10.66 -2.48 0.37
C ALA A 109 -9.86 -3.01 1.57
N LEU A 110 -9.80 -2.24 2.65
CA LEU A 110 -9.07 -2.65 3.85
C LEU A 110 -9.66 -3.92 4.47
N LYS A 111 -10.97 -4.07 4.43
CA LYS A 111 -11.63 -5.27 4.94
C LYS A 111 -11.27 -6.49 4.09
N LYS A 112 -11.23 -6.34 2.77
CA LYS A 112 -10.80 -7.42 1.88
C LYS A 112 -9.37 -7.86 2.17
N ILE A 113 -8.48 -6.90 2.37
CA ILE A 113 -7.08 -7.20 2.71
C ILE A 113 -7.01 -7.91 4.06
N GLU A 114 -7.76 -7.42 5.05
CA GLU A 114 -7.81 -8.04 6.37
C GLU A 114 -8.25 -9.50 6.29
N GLU A 115 -9.32 -9.77 5.55
CA GLU A 115 -9.83 -11.13 5.37
C GLU A 115 -8.78 -12.02 4.68
N TYR A 116 -8.11 -11.49 3.68
CA TYR A 116 -7.04 -12.21 2.98
C TYR A 116 -5.91 -12.56 3.95
N VAL A 117 -5.44 -11.60 4.73
CA VAL A 117 -4.36 -11.80 5.69
C VAL A 117 -4.75 -12.81 6.76
N CYS A 118 -5.96 -12.71 7.29
CA CYS A 118 -6.45 -13.64 8.32
C CYS A 118 -6.56 -15.07 7.77
N ASN A 119 -7.00 -15.23 6.53
CA ASN A 119 -7.12 -16.55 5.90
C ASN A 119 -5.77 -17.19 5.64
N MET A 120 -4.73 -16.39 5.36
CA MET A 120 -3.39 -16.92 5.16
C MET A 120 -2.76 -17.46 6.44
N VAL A 121 -3.18 -16.95 7.58
CA VAL A 121 -2.60 -17.30 8.89
C VAL A 121 -3.39 -18.42 9.57
N ALA A 122 -4.62 -18.64 9.13
CA ALA A 122 -5.51 -19.63 9.75
C ALA A 122 -5.09 -21.07 9.43
#